data_5d5a9c4212fc84afabf2ff09e9f76012
#
_entry.id   5d5a9c4212fc84afabf2ff09e9f76012
#
_cell.length_a   1.000
_cell.length_b   1.000
_cell.length_c   1.000
_cell.angle_alpha   90.00
_cell.angle_beta   90.00
_cell.angle_gamma   90.00
#
_symmetry.space_group_name_H-M   'P 1'
#
loop_
_entity.id
_entity.type
_entity.pdbx_description
1 polymer ?
#
loop_
_entity_poly.entity_id
_entity_poly.type
_entity_poly.pdbx_seq_one_letter_code
_entity_poly.pdbx_strand_id
1 'polypeptide(L)'
;MRQSPPEAGDELMARVNVGVNGYGVIGKRVADAVALQSDMKLVGISDVIADYRIQVAMEKGFSIYASTKDAVGYMRKGGIKIDGTLDDLLGRADVIVDCTPAGIGAKNRSIYQKAGVKAIFQGGEKHDIVDVSFVAQCNYEQAIGKNFIRVVSCNTTGLCRVLGSIDREHGIKKARAVLFRRATDPWESHKGGIINTVVPETHVPSHQGPDAQTVLPELNVVTMAAKGPYNLSHIHFLMVELKDPVQIEEVTDTLAKAPRILLIKASDGLQGLNSVIELMRDLGRPRGDLWEVAVWEDIASVVEDELYLTYQVHNESIVVPENIDAIRAAARLERNGMRSIRKTNEALGIVK
;
A
#
# COMPACT_ATOMS: atom_id res chain seq x y z
N MET A 1 -46.54 22.28 -15.07
CA MET A 1 -45.78 21.42 -14.11
C MET A 1 -44.61 22.25 -13.61
N ARG A 2 -44.65 22.68 -12.38
CA ARG A 2 -43.58 23.46 -11.75
C ARG A 2 -42.51 22.46 -11.28
N GLN A 3 -41.28 22.60 -11.79
CA GLN A 3 -40.13 21.87 -11.29
C GLN A 3 -39.82 22.37 -9.86
N SER A 4 -39.75 21.46 -8.92
CA SER A 4 -39.29 21.72 -7.54
C SER A 4 -37.83 22.15 -7.57
N PRO A 5 -37.39 23.09 -6.70
CA PRO A 5 -35.99 23.46 -6.58
C PRO A 5 -35.16 22.28 -6.05
N PRO A 6 -33.86 22.19 -6.39
CA PRO A 6 -33.00 21.15 -5.85
C PRO A 6 -32.86 21.33 -4.34
N GLU A 7 -32.94 20.20 -3.62
CA GLU A 7 -32.75 20.13 -2.17
C GLU A 7 -31.33 20.64 -1.81
N ALA A 8 -31.31 21.69 -1.00
CA ALA A 8 -30.10 22.17 -0.34
C ALA A 8 -29.67 21.14 0.71
N GLY A 9 -28.51 20.53 0.57
CA GLY A 9 -28.02 19.54 1.53
C GLY A 9 -26.65 18.96 1.23
N ASP A 10 -25.82 19.58 0.39
CA ASP A 10 -24.37 19.31 0.41
C ASP A 10 -23.75 20.16 1.54
N GLU A 11 -23.86 19.69 2.78
CA GLU A 11 -22.94 20.15 3.83
C GLU A 11 -21.52 19.87 3.29
N LEU A 12 -20.75 20.94 3.08
CA LEU A 12 -19.32 20.85 2.73
C LEU A 12 -18.63 20.08 3.85
N MET A 13 -18.59 18.75 3.74
CA MET A 13 -17.79 17.95 4.66
C MET A 13 -16.36 18.47 4.58
N ALA A 14 -15.81 18.86 5.72
CA ALA A 14 -14.46 19.38 5.81
C ALA A 14 -13.48 18.35 5.21
N ARG A 15 -12.90 18.67 4.06
CA ARG A 15 -11.92 17.83 3.39
C ARG A 15 -10.58 18.02 4.04
N VAL A 16 -9.88 16.90 4.32
CA VAL A 16 -8.50 16.97 4.79
C VAL A 16 -7.57 17.31 3.63
N ASN A 17 -6.68 18.26 3.84
CA ASN A 17 -5.66 18.64 2.85
C ASN A 17 -4.47 17.70 2.93
N VAL A 18 -4.17 17.03 1.83
CA VAL A 18 -3.10 16.01 1.75
C VAL A 18 -2.01 16.47 0.80
N GLY A 19 -0.76 16.47 1.27
CA GLY A 19 0.44 16.62 0.45
C GLY A 19 1.12 15.27 0.23
N VAL A 20 1.85 15.10 -0.88
CA VAL A 20 2.68 13.92 -1.14
C VAL A 20 4.11 14.36 -1.39
N ASN A 21 5.05 13.88 -0.58
CA ASN A 21 6.48 14.13 -0.74
C ASN A 21 7.17 12.91 -1.33
N GLY A 22 7.75 13.05 -2.54
CA GLY A 22 8.28 11.97 -3.37
C GLY A 22 7.23 11.46 -4.37
N TYR A 23 7.39 11.79 -5.65
CA TYR A 23 6.47 11.41 -6.73
C TYR A 23 7.02 10.25 -7.58
N GLY A 24 7.58 9.26 -6.87
CA GLY A 24 8.04 8.00 -7.45
C GLY A 24 6.91 7.01 -7.72
N VAL A 25 7.24 5.72 -7.74
CA VAL A 25 6.30 4.62 -8.06
C VAL A 25 5.08 4.61 -7.13
N ILE A 26 5.29 4.76 -5.83
CA ILE A 26 4.22 4.78 -4.84
C ILE A 26 3.56 6.17 -4.79
N GLY A 27 4.34 7.25 -4.73
CA GLY A 27 3.81 8.59 -4.54
C GLY A 27 2.83 9.04 -5.63
N LYS A 28 3.12 8.70 -6.91
CA LYS A 28 2.19 9.01 -8.02
C LYS A 28 0.85 8.28 -7.88
N ARG A 29 0.85 7.03 -7.39
CA ARG A 29 -0.36 6.25 -7.14
C ARG A 29 -1.15 6.77 -5.94
N VAL A 30 -0.44 7.14 -4.88
CA VAL A 30 -1.07 7.75 -3.69
C VAL A 30 -1.69 9.09 -4.04
N ALA A 31 -1.00 9.96 -4.80
CA ALA A 31 -1.56 11.24 -5.24
C ALA A 31 -2.84 11.05 -6.08
N ASP A 32 -2.80 10.12 -7.05
CA ASP A 32 -3.98 9.77 -7.86
C ASP A 32 -5.13 9.25 -6.96
N ALA A 33 -4.81 8.37 -6.00
CA ALA A 33 -5.81 7.79 -5.08
C ALA A 33 -6.42 8.84 -4.13
N VAL A 34 -5.63 9.78 -3.62
CA VAL A 34 -6.11 10.91 -2.80
C VAL A 34 -7.06 11.79 -3.62
N ALA A 35 -6.72 12.09 -4.88
CA ALA A 35 -7.54 12.91 -5.75
C ALA A 35 -8.93 12.31 -6.04
N LEU A 36 -9.09 11.00 -5.91
CA LEU A 36 -10.36 10.29 -6.07
C LEU A 36 -11.25 10.30 -4.82
N GLN A 37 -10.72 10.69 -3.64
CA GLN A 37 -11.48 10.65 -2.40
C GLN A 37 -12.36 11.89 -2.23
N SER A 38 -13.63 11.69 -1.86
CA SER A 38 -14.57 12.81 -1.61
C SER A 38 -14.24 13.60 -0.34
N ASP A 39 -13.61 12.96 0.64
CA ASP A 39 -13.26 13.51 1.96
C ASP A 39 -11.80 14.00 2.06
N MET A 40 -11.07 14.01 0.93
CA MET A 40 -9.68 14.48 0.85
C MET A 40 -9.49 15.49 -0.27
N LYS A 41 -8.45 16.32 -0.16
CA LYS A 41 -8.00 17.25 -1.20
C LYS A 41 -6.50 17.14 -1.35
N LEU A 42 -6.04 16.73 -2.53
CA LEU A 42 -4.61 16.80 -2.87
C LEU A 42 -4.23 18.29 -3.03
N VAL A 43 -3.42 18.82 -2.11
CA VAL A 43 -2.96 20.22 -2.15
C VAL A 43 -1.64 20.39 -2.88
N GLY A 44 -0.96 19.31 -3.21
CA GLY A 44 0.22 19.30 -4.05
C GLY A 44 1.10 18.09 -3.85
N ILE A 45 2.07 17.98 -4.72
CA ILE A 45 3.14 16.98 -4.66
C ILE A 45 4.50 17.68 -4.61
N SER A 46 5.50 17.05 -3.97
CA SER A 46 6.87 17.53 -4.00
C SER A 46 7.84 16.45 -4.43
N ASP A 47 8.89 16.85 -5.15
CA ASP A 47 9.99 15.98 -5.56
C ASP A 47 11.25 16.82 -5.81
N VAL A 48 12.36 16.15 -6.19
CA VAL A 48 13.64 16.78 -6.57
C VAL A 48 13.96 16.63 -8.06
N ILE A 49 13.09 15.95 -8.83
CA ILE A 49 13.33 15.57 -10.21
C ILE A 49 12.58 16.47 -11.20
N ALA A 50 13.05 16.46 -12.45
CA ALA A 50 12.46 17.21 -13.56
C ALA A 50 12.28 16.29 -14.79
N ASP A 51 11.66 15.14 -14.60
CA ASP A 51 11.44 14.17 -15.66
C ASP A 51 9.95 14.04 -16.05
N TYR A 52 9.65 13.11 -16.96
CA TYR A 52 8.32 12.87 -17.49
C TYR A 52 7.26 12.65 -16.38
N ARG A 53 7.64 12.14 -15.21
CA ARG A 53 6.70 11.88 -14.10
C ARG A 53 6.09 13.19 -13.59
N ILE A 54 6.93 14.19 -13.39
CA ILE A 54 6.50 15.51 -12.95
C ILE A 54 5.75 16.26 -14.06
N GLN A 55 6.15 16.09 -15.33
CA GLN A 55 5.41 16.64 -16.47
C GLN A 55 3.98 16.10 -16.53
N VAL A 56 3.80 14.78 -16.38
CA VAL A 56 2.47 14.15 -16.29
C VAL A 56 1.66 14.65 -15.08
N ALA A 57 2.32 14.90 -13.94
CA ALA A 57 1.63 15.48 -12.77
C ALA A 57 1.12 16.91 -13.06
N MET A 58 1.91 17.73 -13.77
CA MET A 58 1.48 19.06 -14.23
C MET A 58 0.29 18.98 -15.19
N GLU A 59 0.33 18.04 -16.14
CA GLU A 59 -0.79 17.82 -17.09
C GLU A 59 -2.09 17.40 -16.38
N LYS A 60 -1.97 16.69 -15.25
CA LYS A 60 -3.10 16.36 -14.36
C LYS A 60 -3.60 17.56 -13.54
N GLY A 61 -2.92 18.71 -13.59
CA GLY A 61 -3.27 19.90 -12.84
C GLY A 61 -2.83 19.87 -11.37
N PHE A 62 -1.88 19.00 -11.00
CA PHE A 62 -1.35 18.99 -9.64
C PHE A 62 -0.42 20.15 -9.40
N SER A 63 -0.50 20.79 -8.23
CA SER A 63 0.48 21.77 -7.76
C SER A 63 1.81 21.08 -7.46
N ILE A 64 2.92 21.65 -7.99
CA ILE A 64 4.25 21.07 -7.89
C ILE A 64 5.14 21.89 -6.96
N TYR A 65 5.79 21.23 -6.03
CA TYR A 65 6.72 21.82 -5.07
C TYR A 65 8.08 21.16 -5.18
N ALA A 66 9.14 21.90 -4.94
CA ALA A 66 10.48 21.34 -4.82
C ALA A 66 10.71 20.82 -3.40
N SER A 67 11.10 19.54 -3.26
CA SER A 67 11.33 18.94 -1.93
C SER A 67 12.57 19.56 -1.22
N THR A 68 13.49 20.16 -1.95
CA THR A 68 14.65 20.87 -1.40
C THR A 68 14.87 22.20 -2.12
N LYS A 69 15.48 23.15 -1.43
CA LYS A 69 15.82 24.46 -2.05
C LYS A 69 16.73 24.30 -3.25
N ASP A 70 17.66 23.35 -3.21
CA ASP A 70 18.62 23.11 -4.30
C ASP A 70 17.92 22.54 -5.56
N ALA A 71 16.83 21.81 -5.41
CA ALA A 71 16.04 21.27 -6.51
C ALA A 71 15.30 22.36 -7.31
N VAL A 72 14.99 23.51 -6.73
CA VAL A 72 14.23 24.61 -7.37
C VAL A 72 14.84 25.02 -8.71
N GLY A 73 16.13 25.29 -8.72
CA GLY A 73 16.86 25.70 -9.93
C GLY A 73 16.87 24.62 -10.99
N TYR A 74 17.12 23.38 -10.60
CA TYR A 74 17.16 22.22 -11.49
C TYR A 74 15.78 21.96 -12.13
N MET A 75 14.73 21.93 -11.32
CA MET A 75 13.36 21.66 -11.79
C MET A 75 12.87 22.77 -12.75
N ARG A 76 13.11 24.05 -12.42
CA ARG A 76 12.79 25.17 -13.32
C ARG A 76 13.53 25.09 -14.65
N LYS A 77 14.84 24.75 -14.63
CA LYS A 77 15.63 24.54 -15.84
C LYS A 77 15.09 23.39 -16.69
N GLY A 78 14.51 22.37 -16.06
CA GLY A 78 13.81 21.26 -16.72
C GLY A 78 12.40 21.58 -17.19
N GLY A 79 11.97 22.85 -17.17
CA GLY A 79 10.66 23.28 -17.65
C GLY A 79 9.50 23.05 -16.66
N ILE A 80 9.78 22.71 -15.41
CA ILE A 80 8.75 22.47 -14.40
C ILE A 80 8.30 23.80 -13.80
N LYS A 81 7.00 24.07 -13.86
CA LYS A 81 6.36 25.15 -13.12
C LYS A 81 6.24 24.74 -11.66
N ILE A 82 6.98 25.44 -10.78
CA ILE A 82 7.02 25.16 -9.34
C ILE A 82 6.16 26.20 -8.62
N ASP A 83 5.25 25.75 -7.77
CA ASP A 83 4.36 26.58 -6.95
C ASP A 83 4.99 26.96 -5.61
N GLY A 84 6.09 26.31 -5.21
CA GLY A 84 6.84 26.61 -3.99
C GLY A 84 7.83 25.50 -3.61
N THR A 85 8.20 25.47 -2.35
CA THR A 85 9.07 24.46 -1.73
C THR A 85 8.24 23.50 -0.85
N LEU A 86 8.91 22.49 -0.26
CA LEU A 86 8.27 21.59 0.71
C LEU A 86 7.68 22.38 1.91
N ASP A 87 8.35 23.42 2.39
CA ASP A 87 7.83 24.23 3.48
C ASP A 87 6.50 24.89 3.12
N ASP A 88 6.37 25.38 1.87
CA ASP A 88 5.12 25.97 1.37
C ASP A 88 4.01 24.91 1.25
N LEU A 89 4.34 23.68 0.83
CA LEU A 89 3.40 22.56 0.79
C LEU A 89 2.93 22.18 2.19
N LEU A 90 3.84 22.09 3.15
CA LEU A 90 3.52 21.76 4.54
C LEU A 90 2.63 22.79 5.21
N GLY A 91 2.79 24.07 4.87
CA GLY A 91 1.90 25.16 5.33
C GLY A 91 0.46 25.04 4.82
N ARG A 92 0.17 24.16 3.87
CA ARG A 92 -1.15 23.95 3.26
C ARG A 92 -1.76 22.58 3.56
N ALA A 93 -0.96 21.64 4.05
CA ALA A 93 -1.34 20.26 4.30
C ALA A 93 -1.69 20.01 5.76
N ASP A 94 -2.73 19.23 6.01
CA ASP A 94 -3.05 18.65 7.33
C ASP A 94 -2.29 17.31 7.51
N VAL A 95 -2.11 16.58 6.41
CA VAL A 95 -1.41 15.29 6.36
C VAL A 95 -0.43 15.29 5.20
N ILE A 96 0.79 14.85 5.43
CA ILE A 96 1.79 14.57 4.38
C ILE A 96 2.02 13.07 4.25
N VAL A 97 2.01 12.56 3.00
CA VAL A 97 2.45 11.18 2.73
C VAL A 97 3.87 11.23 2.21
N ASP A 98 4.80 10.69 2.99
CA ASP A 98 6.21 10.61 2.62
C ASP A 98 6.46 9.33 1.82
N CYS A 99 6.71 9.49 0.53
CA CYS A 99 7.06 8.43 -0.43
C CYS A 99 8.50 8.56 -0.92
N THR A 100 9.36 9.22 -0.15
CA THR A 100 10.79 9.37 -0.45
C THR A 100 11.53 8.04 -0.28
N PRO A 101 12.75 7.90 -0.82
CA PRO A 101 13.55 6.68 -0.63
C PRO A 101 13.81 6.37 0.84
N ALA A 102 13.97 5.08 1.15
CA ALA A 102 14.23 4.58 2.50
C ALA A 102 15.31 5.38 3.26
N GLY A 103 15.03 5.73 4.51
CA GLY A 103 15.91 6.51 5.39
C GLY A 103 15.84 8.03 5.16
N ILE A 104 15.17 8.51 4.10
CA ILE A 104 14.92 9.96 3.91
C ILE A 104 13.71 10.39 4.74
N GLY A 105 12.65 9.58 4.78
CA GLY A 105 11.47 9.83 5.61
C GLY A 105 11.82 10.01 7.09
N ALA A 106 12.73 9.20 7.62
CA ALA A 106 13.24 9.35 8.98
C ALA A 106 13.87 10.73 9.23
N LYS A 107 14.61 11.26 8.24
CA LYS A 107 15.19 12.63 8.31
C LYS A 107 14.09 13.69 8.21
N ASN A 108 13.09 13.48 7.39
CA ASN A 108 11.97 14.41 7.19
C ASN A 108 11.03 14.49 8.40
N ARG A 109 11.00 13.45 9.26
CA ARG A 109 10.11 13.39 10.43
C ARG A 109 10.18 14.64 11.29
N SER A 110 11.39 15.15 11.57
CA SER A 110 11.57 16.37 12.38
C SER A 110 11.03 17.63 11.69
N ILE A 111 11.06 17.66 10.36
CA ILE A 111 10.50 18.77 9.55
C ILE A 111 8.98 18.76 9.68
N TYR A 112 8.34 17.61 9.51
CA TYR A 112 6.89 17.43 9.64
C TYR A 112 6.40 17.76 11.04
N GLN A 113 7.14 17.31 12.06
CA GLN A 113 6.85 17.60 13.47
C GLN A 113 6.88 19.12 13.75
N LYS A 114 7.87 19.83 13.23
CA LYS A 114 7.98 21.30 13.39
C LYS A 114 6.87 22.04 12.65
N ALA A 115 6.44 21.55 11.51
CA ALA A 115 5.34 22.10 10.74
C ALA A 115 3.96 21.79 11.37
N GLY A 116 3.89 20.88 12.35
CA GLY A 116 2.64 20.49 12.99
C GLY A 116 1.74 19.62 12.12
N VAL A 117 2.27 19.03 11.04
CA VAL A 117 1.53 18.17 10.12
C VAL A 117 1.65 16.71 10.54
N LYS A 118 0.59 15.92 10.30
CA LYS A 118 0.64 14.48 10.44
C LYS A 118 1.37 13.85 9.27
N ALA A 119 2.10 12.76 9.48
CA ALA A 119 2.85 12.11 8.39
C ALA A 119 2.58 10.60 8.30
N ILE A 120 2.40 10.15 7.05
CA ILE A 120 2.31 8.73 6.70
C ILE A 120 3.60 8.34 5.98
N PHE A 121 4.34 7.41 6.56
CA PHE A 121 5.60 6.90 6.02
C PHE A 121 5.40 5.56 5.32
N GLN A 122 6.30 5.23 4.40
CA GLN A 122 6.25 3.96 3.67
C GLN A 122 7.13 2.88 4.34
N GLY A 123 6.89 1.62 3.99
CA GLY A 123 7.53 0.45 4.57
C GLY A 123 9.06 0.33 4.40
N GLY A 124 9.70 1.27 3.72
CA GLY A 124 11.15 1.42 3.72
C GLY A 124 11.71 2.05 5.00
N GLU A 125 10.86 2.69 5.80
CA GLU A 125 11.22 3.26 7.10
C GLU A 125 11.06 2.22 8.21
N LYS A 126 11.71 2.45 9.36
CA LYS A 126 11.63 1.57 10.54
C LYS A 126 10.43 1.89 11.41
N HIS A 127 10.00 0.90 12.22
CA HIS A 127 8.89 1.07 13.18
C HIS A 127 9.19 2.12 14.26
N ASP A 128 10.43 2.26 14.69
CA ASP A 128 10.86 3.12 15.79
C ASP A 128 10.70 4.63 15.54
N ILE A 129 10.49 5.04 14.28
CA ILE A 129 10.27 6.45 13.94
C ILE A 129 8.80 6.87 13.94
N VAL A 130 7.87 5.97 14.20
CA VAL A 130 6.41 6.20 14.09
C VAL A 130 5.68 5.80 15.37
N ASP A 131 4.43 6.22 15.48
CA ASP A 131 3.56 5.85 16.58
C ASP A 131 2.95 4.46 16.39
N VAL A 132 2.78 4.04 15.13
CA VAL A 132 2.18 2.75 14.77
C VAL A 132 2.58 2.31 13.34
N SER A 133 2.84 1.01 13.15
CA SER A 133 2.85 0.35 11.84
C SER A 133 1.44 -0.13 11.51
N PHE A 134 1.02 -0.02 10.25
CA PHE A 134 -0.38 -0.01 9.88
C PHE A 134 -0.71 -0.94 8.70
N VAL A 135 -1.79 -1.71 8.89
CA VAL A 135 -2.58 -2.38 7.84
C VAL A 135 -4.06 -2.23 8.24
N ALA A 136 -4.86 -1.61 7.40
CA ALA A 136 -6.21 -1.16 7.75
C ALA A 136 -7.13 -2.25 8.34
N GLN A 137 -7.13 -3.44 7.77
CA GLN A 137 -7.97 -4.55 8.26
C GLN A 137 -7.45 -5.24 9.54
N CYS A 138 -6.23 -4.88 10.00
CA CYS A 138 -5.61 -5.51 11.17
C CYS A 138 -5.65 -4.62 12.41
N ASN A 139 -5.32 -3.33 12.28
CA ASN A 139 -5.12 -2.47 13.44
C ASN A 139 -5.52 -1.00 13.23
N TYR A 140 -6.58 -0.75 12.47
CA TYR A 140 -7.07 0.59 12.12
C TYR A 140 -7.26 1.49 13.35
N GLU A 141 -7.86 0.97 14.41
CA GLU A 141 -8.21 1.71 15.62
C GLU A 141 -6.98 2.26 16.33
N GLN A 142 -5.84 1.56 16.25
CA GLN A 142 -4.57 1.98 16.85
C GLN A 142 -3.99 3.23 16.16
N ALA A 143 -4.37 3.48 14.90
CA ALA A 143 -3.89 4.59 14.09
C ALA A 143 -4.73 5.88 14.24
N ILE A 144 -5.93 5.79 14.88
CA ILE A 144 -6.84 6.93 14.99
C ILE A 144 -6.19 8.09 15.75
N GLY A 145 -6.05 9.21 15.03
CA GLY A 145 -5.50 10.46 15.56
C GLY A 145 -3.99 10.46 15.80
N LYS A 146 -3.27 9.38 15.45
CA LYS A 146 -1.80 9.35 15.54
C LYS A 146 -1.17 10.40 14.63
N ASN A 147 0.01 10.89 15.00
CA ASN A 147 0.73 11.89 14.23
C ASN A 147 1.64 11.25 13.18
N PHE A 148 2.23 10.11 13.48
CA PHE A 148 3.19 9.44 12.62
C PHE A 148 2.78 7.98 12.46
N ILE A 149 2.39 7.60 11.24
CA ILE A 149 1.93 6.25 10.89
C ILE A 149 2.87 5.70 9.82
N ARG A 150 3.22 4.42 9.90
CA ARG A 150 3.95 3.73 8.84
C ARG A 150 3.03 2.70 8.18
N VAL A 151 2.74 2.90 6.92
CA VAL A 151 2.19 1.83 6.07
C VAL A 151 3.34 0.86 5.77
N VAL A 152 3.18 -0.38 6.20
CA VAL A 152 4.23 -1.41 6.07
C VAL A 152 4.51 -1.79 4.61
N SER A 153 5.57 -2.56 4.36
CA SER A 153 5.96 -2.93 2.99
C SER A 153 4.88 -3.77 2.28
N CYS A 154 4.96 -3.84 0.96
CA CYS A 154 4.03 -4.62 0.14
C CYS A 154 3.95 -6.10 0.57
N ASN A 155 5.12 -6.72 0.85
CA ASN A 155 5.16 -8.11 1.32
C ASN A 155 4.52 -8.25 2.70
N THR A 156 4.83 -7.34 3.62
CA THR A 156 4.28 -7.32 4.98
C THR A 156 2.77 -7.07 4.95
N THR A 157 2.30 -6.14 4.11
CA THR A 157 0.85 -5.92 3.90
C THR A 157 0.15 -7.19 3.44
N GLY A 158 0.72 -7.92 2.47
CA GLY A 158 0.17 -9.19 2.00
C GLY A 158 0.11 -10.25 3.10
N LEU A 159 1.20 -10.41 3.86
CA LEU A 159 1.24 -11.32 5.01
C LEU A 159 0.16 -10.98 6.05
N CYS A 160 0.07 -9.71 6.45
CA CYS A 160 -0.88 -9.26 7.46
C CYS A 160 -2.35 -9.43 7.01
N ARG A 161 -2.67 -9.14 5.74
CA ARG A 161 -4.02 -9.33 5.21
C ARG A 161 -4.45 -10.80 5.25
N VAL A 162 -3.59 -11.69 4.76
CA VAL A 162 -3.91 -13.12 4.67
C VAL A 162 -3.88 -13.76 6.06
N LEU A 163 -2.73 -13.69 6.75
CA LEU A 163 -2.57 -14.33 8.06
C LEU A 163 -3.49 -13.72 9.12
N GLY A 164 -3.68 -12.40 9.13
CA GLY A 164 -4.59 -11.74 10.08
C GLY A 164 -6.06 -12.12 9.87
N SER A 165 -6.47 -12.43 8.63
CA SER A 165 -7.82 -12.93 8.36
C SER A 165 -7.99 -14.37 8.84
N ILE A 166 -7.00 -15.24 8.58
CA ILE A 166 -7.02 -16.63 9.02
C ILE A 166 -6.93 -16.73 10.55
N ASP A 167 -6.01 -15.98 11.16
CA ASP A 167 -5.80 -16.05 12.62
C ASP A 167 -7.04 -15.61 13.42
N ARG A 168 -7.76 -14.61 12.92
CA ARG A 168 -9.00 -14.12 13.57
C ARG A 168 -10.09 -15.16 13.62
N GLU A 169 -10.27 -15.95 12.55
CA GLU A 169 -11.39 -16.91 12.41
C GLU A 169 -11.00 -18.32 12.86
N HIS A 170 -9.78 -18.75 12.60
CA HIS A 170 -9.37 -20.15 12.81
C HIS A 170 -8.22 -20.29 13.84
N GLY A 171 -7.57 -19.21 14.18
CA GLY A 171 -6.37 -19.21 15.03
C GLY A 171 -5.17 -19.87 14.36
N ILE A 172 -4.00 -19.29 14.55
CA ILE A 172 -2.72 -19.79 14.04
C ILE A 172 -1.84 -20.25 15.19
N LYS A 173 -1.33 -21.49 15.14
CA LYS A 173 -0.26 -21.97 16.02
C LYS A 173 1.08 -21.46 15.53
N LYS A 174 1.33 -21.61 14.23
CA LYS A 174 2.57 -21.19 13.57
C LYS A 174 2.37 -21.03 12.08
N ALA A 175 2.89 -19.94 11.53
CA ALA A 175 2.96 -19.71 10.10
C ALA A 175 4.42 -19.73 9.61
N ARG A 176 4.64 -20.34 8.44
CA ARG A 176 5.91 -20.28 7.70
C ARG A 176 5.62 -19.69 6.34
N ALA A 177 6.43 -18.74 5.90
CA ALA A 177 6.26 -18.11 4.60
C ALA A 177 7.57 -18.08 3.82
N VAL A 178 7.51 -18.49 2.56
CA VAL A 178 8.57 -18.29 1.59
C VAL A 178 8.16 -17.21 0.62
N LEU A 179 8.93 -16.12 0.59
CA LEU A 179 8.64 -14.94 -0.23
C LEU A 179 9.59 -14.91 -1.43
N PHE A 180 9.05 -15.18 -2.61
CA PHE A 180 9.81 -15.06 -3.84
C PHE A 180 9.56 -13.68 -4.44
N ARG A 181 10.57 -12.81 -4.36
CA ARG A 181 10.45 -11.38 -4.59
C ARG A 181 10.99 -11.00 -5.96
N ARG A 182 10.43 -9.95 -6.56
CA ARG A 182 11.00 -9.32 -7.76
C ARG A 182 12.45 -8.85 -7.53
N ALA A 183 13.23 -8.79 -8.59
CA ALA A 183 14.60 -8.28 -8.55
C ALA A 183 14.64 -6.77 -8.31
N THR A 184 13.91 -6.00 -9.12
CA THR A 184 13.85 -4.53 -9.12
C THR A 184 12.49 -4.05 -9.64
N ASP A 185 12.22 -2.75 -9.55
CA ASP A 185 11.01 -2.18 -10.12
C ASP A 185 11.06 -2.17 -11.66
N PRO A 186 9.92 -2.31 -12.37
CA PRO A 186 9.88 -2.40 -13.83
C PRO A 186 10.63 -1.28 -14.54
N TRP A 187 10.48 -0.04 -14.10
CA TRP A 187 11.11 1.13 -14.71
C TRP A 187 12.64 1.22 -14.48
N GLU A 188 13.18 0.45 -13.54
CA GLU A 188 14.61 0.38 -13.23
C GLU A 188 15.31 -0.82 -13.86
N SER A 189 14.61 -1.65 -14.61
CA SER A 189 15.16 -2.90 -15.17
C SER A 189 16.41 -2.67 -16.03
N HIS A 190 16.51 -1.49 -16.68
CA HIS A 190 17.68 -1.11 -17.49
C HIS A 190 18.91 -0.72 -16.67
N LYS A 191 18.77 -0.47 -15.36
CA LYS A 191 19.89 -0.09 -14.48
C LYS A 191 20.62 -1.28 -13.87
N GLY A 192 20.07 -2.46 -14.03
CA GLY A 192 20.54 -3.69 -13.46
C GLY A 192 19.39 -4.50 -12.90
N GLY A 193 19.66 -5.73 -12.61
CA GLY A 193 18.67 -6.67 -12.09
C GLY A 193 19.30 -8.05 -12.03
N ILE A 194 18.58 -8.97 -11.36
CA ILE A 194 18.95 -10.37 -11.34
C ILE A 194 18.54 -10.97 -12.68
N ILE A 195 19.49 -11.49 -13.42
CA ILE A 195 19.26 -12.15 -14.72
C ILE A 195 19.59 -13.62 -14.58
N ASN A 196 18.64 -14.49 -14.95
CA ASN A 196 18.83 -15.92 -15.07
C ASN A 196 19.38 -16.61 -13.80
N THR A 197 19.07 -16.09 -12.61
CA THR A 197 19.45 -16.66 -11.32
C THR A 197 18.44 -16.28 -10.23
N VAL A 198 18.57 -16.90 -9.05
CA VAL A 198 17.83 -16.57 -7.83
C VAL A 198 18.81 -16.25 -6.73
N VAL A 199 18.59 -15.16 -6.01
CA VAL A 199 19.44 -14.72 -4.92
C VAL A 199 18.70 -14.86 -3.59
N PRO A 200 19.07 -15.82 -2.72
CA PRO A 200 18.45 -15.96 -1.41
C PRO A 200 18.87 -14.83 -0.46
N GLU A 201 18.00 -14.48 0.49
CA GLU A 201 18.40 -13.72 1.66
C GLU A 201 19.19 -14.60 2.62
N THR A 202 20.21 -14.05 3.25
CA THR A 202 21.23 -14.82 3.98
C THR A 202 20.89 -15.08 5.45
N HIS A 203 19.70 -14.70 5.89
CA HIS A 203 19.27 -14.86 7.29
C HIS A 203 17.80 -15.29 7.39
N VAL A 204 17.51 -16.03 8.48
CA VAL A 204 16.17 -16.47 8.86
C VAL A 204 15.94 -16.04 10.30
N PRO A 205 14.78 -15.41 10.64
CA PRO A 205 13.73 -14.99 9.72
C PRO A 205 14.21 -13.86 8.80
N SER A 206 13.67 -13.78 7.58
CA SER A 206 13.82 -12.59 6.76
C SER A 206 13.02 -11.43 7.40
N HIS A 207 13.35 -10.18 7.06
CA HIS A 207 12.81 -9.01 7.78
C HIS A 207 11.28 -8.88 7.75
N GLN A 208 10.59 -9.54 6.82
CA GLN A 208 9.15 -9.44 6.65
C GLN A 208 8.35 -10.08 7.80
N GLY A 209 8.87 -11.16 8.40
CA GLY A 209 8.23 -11.79 9.57
C GLY A 209 8.20 -10.86 10.79
N PRO A 210 9.37 -10.41 11.29
CA PRO A 210 9.42 -9.40 12.35
C PRO A 210 8.65 -8.11 12.03
N ASP A 211 8.64 -7.70 10.76
CA ASP A 211 7.88 -6.52 10.33
C ASP A 211 6.36 -6.75 10.43
N ALA A 212 5.86 -7.94 10.08
CA ALA A 212 4.45 -8.30 10.26
C ALA A 212 4.03 -8.29 11.75
N GLN A 213 4.92 -8.68 12.65
CA GLN A 213 4.69 -8.63 14.09
C GLN A 213 4.59 -7.20 14.66
N THR A 214 5.04 -6.17 13.94
CA THR A 214 4.78 -4.78 14.33
C THR A 214 3.32 -4.37 14.12
N VAL A 215 2.54 -5.14 13.34
CA VAL A 215 1.10 -4.95 13.08
C VAL A 215 0.28 -5.98 13.83
N LEU A 216 0.74 -7.23 13.87
CA LEU A 216 0.10 -8.39 14.53
C LEU A 216 1.08 -8.99 15.55
N PRO A 217 1.21 -8.40 16.76
CA PRO A 217 2.25 -8.78 17.73
C PRO A 217 2.23 -10.24 18.17
N GLU A 218 1.04 -10.84 18.25
CA GLU A 218 0.85 -12.23 18.70
C GLU A 218 1.07 -13.27 17.59
N LEU A 219 1.28 -12.83 16.35
CA LEU A 219 1.44 -13.73 15.21
C LEU A 219 2.78 -14.47 15.27
N ASN A 220 2.73 -15.79 15.41
CA ASN A 220 3.92 -16.64 15.34
C ASN A 220 4.26 -16.94 13.88
N VAL A 221 5.10 -16.10 13.27
CA VAL A 221 5.47 -16.22 11.85
C VAL A 221 6.97 -16.24 11.65
N VAL A 222 7.44 -17.18 10.82
CA VAL A 222 8.83 -17.27 10.36
C VAL A 222 8.85 -17.11 8.84
N THR A 223 9.71 -16.25 8.33
CA THR A 223 9.81 -15.98 6.90
C THR A 223 11.18 -16.26 6.34
N MET A 224 11.21 -16.79 5.12
CA MET A 224 12.40 -16.88 4.26
C MET A 224 12.13 -16.10 2.98
N ALA A 225 13.15 -15.54 2.35
CA ALA A 225 12.96 -14.78 1.13
C ALA A 225 14.09 -15.01 0.12
N ALA A 226 13.73 -14.87 -1.15
CA ALA A 226 14.67 -14.84 -2.26
C ALA A 226 14.21 -13.83 -3.31
N LYS A 227 15.13 -13.32 -4.13
CA LYS A 227 14.84 -12.48 -5.30
C LYS A 227 15.00 -13.30 -6.57
N GLY A 228 14.03 -13.20 -7.47
CA GLY A 228 14.03 -13.87 -8.76
C GLY A 228 14.26 -12.92 -9.94
N PRO A 229 14.49 -13.46 -11.16
CA PRO A 229 14.84 -12.68 -12.36
C PRO A 229 13.61 -12.08 -13.05
N TYR A 230 12.73 -11.43 -12.30
CA TYR A 230 11.54 -10.73 -12.80
C TYR A 230 11.35 -9.42 -12.02
N ASN A 231 10.50 -8.55 -12.49
CA ASN A 231 10.37 -7.18 -11.98
C ASN A 231 8.97 -6.76 -11.56
N LEU A 232 7.97 -7.63 -11.73
CA LEU A 232 6.59 -7.31 -11.42
C LEU A 232 5.99 -8.36 -10.49
N SER A 233 5.44 -7.87 -9.38
CA SER A 233 4.83 -8.67 -8.31
C SER A 233 5.81 -9.53 -7.49
N HIS A 234 5.29 -10.11 -6.46
CA HIS A 234 5.91 -11.13 -5.62
C HIS A 234 4.96 -12.31 -5.53
N ILE A 235 5.49 -13.52 -5.32
CA ILE A 235 4.69 -14.68 -4.96
C ILE A 235 5.09 -15.16 -3.58
N HIS A 236 4.11 -15.48 -2.75
CA HIS A 236 4.32 -16.01 -1.41
C HIS A 236 3.72 -17.42 -1.32
N PHE A 237 4.45 -18.31 -0.70
CA PHE A 237 4.01 -19.65 -0.33
C PHE A 237 3.89 -19.72 1.18
N LEU A 238 2.70 -20.03 1.69
CA LEU A 238 2.43 -20.18 3.10
C LEU A 238 2.21 -21.63 3.48
N MET A 239 2.73 -22.00 4.65
CA MET A 239 2.46 -23.21 5.38
C MET A 239 2.02 -22.79 6.79
N VAL A 240 0.78 -23.10 7.17
CA VAL A 240 0.16 -22.56 8.38
C VAL A 240 -0.41 -23.70 9.23
N GLU A 241 0.18 -23.93 10.39
CA GLU A 241 -0.39 -24.79 11.42
C GLU A 241 -1.56 -24.04 12.10
N LEU A 242 -2.76 -24.59 11.98
CA LEU A 242 -3.98 -24.04 12.59
C LEU A 242 -4.19 -24.56 14.00
N LYS A 243 -4.94 -23.83 14.83
CA LYS A 243 -5.24 -24.24 16.20
C LYS A 243 -6.21 -25.42 16.23
N ASP A 244 -7.21 -25.39 15.36
CA ASP A 244 -8.23 -26.42 15.24
C ASP A 244 -8.25 -26.97 13.82
N PRO A 245 -8.64 -28.22 13.60
CA PRO A 245 -8.84 -28.78 12.27
C PRO A 245 -9.91 -28.00 11.49
N VAL A 246 -9.62 -27.64 10.25
CA VAL A 246 -10.56 -26.93 9.36
C VAL A 246 -10.59 -27.61 8.00
N GLN A 247 -11.70 -27.44 7.26
CA GLN A 247 -11.78 -27.81 5.85
C GLN A 247 -11.29 -26.63 4.99
N ILE A 248 -10.76 -26.94 3.81
CA ILE A 248 -10.25 -25.89 2.91
C ILE A 248 -11.34 -24.89 2.50
N GLU A 249 -12.58 -25.33 2.37
CA GLU A 249 -13.73 -24.51 2.03
C GLU A 249 -13.99 -23.43 3.10
N GLU A 250 -13.79 -23.74 4.38
CA GLU A 250 -13.95 -22.78 5.48
C GLU A 250 -12.89 -21.68 5.40
N VAL A 251 -11.66 -22.05 5.07
CA VAL A 251 -10.56 -21.09 4.89
C VAL A 251 -10.78 -20.22 3.65
N THR A 252 -11.17 -20.81 2.52
CA THR A 252 -11.44 -20.06 1.30
C THR A 252 -12.64 -19.13 1.47
N ASP A 253 -13.68 -19.54 2.20
CA ASP A 253 -14.80 -18.69 2.57
C ASP A 253 -14.39 -17.50 3.45
N THR A 254 -13.51 -17.73 4.41
CA THR A 254 -12.92 -16.66 5.24
C THR A 254 -12.17 -15.65 4.38
N LEU A 255 -11.28 -16.12 3.49
CA LEU A 255 -10.53 -15.26 2.58
C LEU A 255 -11.43 -14.55 1.57
N ALA A 256 -12.47 -15.22 1.06
CA ALA A 256 -13.45 -14.61 0.17
C ALA A 256 -14.25 -13.46 0.80
N LYS A 257 -14.46 -13.50 2.12
CA LYS A 257 -15.16 -12.44 2.89
C LYS A 257 -14.21 -11.33 3.35
N ALA A 258 -12.91 -11.59 3.39
CA ALA A 258 -11.93 -10.63 3.85
C ALA A 258 -11.74 -9.50 2.83
N PRO A 259 -11.65 -8.22 3.26
CA PRO A 259 -11.44 -7.12 2.34
C PRO A 259 -10.08 -7.21 1.64
N ARG A 260 -10.06 -6.82 0.37
CA ARG A 260 -8.83 -6.76 -0.44
C ARG A 260 -8.09 -8.10 -0.55
N ILE A 261 -8.84 -9.19 -0.51
CA ILE A 261 -8.38 -10.52 -0.91
C ILE A 261 -9.24 -10.98 -2.09
N LEU A 262 -8.58 -11.28 -3.21
CA LEU A 262 -9.19 -11.76 -4.44
C LEU A 262 -8.85 -13.24 -4.61
N LEU A 263 -9.86 -14.11 -4.61
CA LEU A 263 -9.66 -15.51 -4.98
C LEU A 263 -9.62 -15.61 -6.50
N ILE A 264 -8.62 -16.33 -7.02
CA ILE A 264 -8.39 -16.57 -8.44
C ILE A 264 -8.13 -18.05 -8.67
N LYS A 265 -8.29 -18.51 -9.91
CA LYS A 265 -8.03 -19.90 -10.29
C LYS A 265 -7.05 -19.99 -11.43
N ALA A 266 -6.07 -20.86 -11.29
CA ALA A 266 -5.15 -21.19 -12.38
C ALA A 266 -5.88 -21.84 -13.57
N SER A 267 -6.95 -22.60 -13.28
CA SER A 267 -7.85 -23.21 -14.28
C SER A 267 -8.57 -22.19 -15.17
N ASP A 268 -8.75 -20.94 -14.69
CA ASP A 268 -9.35 -19.84 -15.46
C ASP A 268 -8.31 -19.11 -16.36
N GLY A 269 -7.12 -19.66 -16.52
CA GLY A 269 -6.02 -19.06 -17.29
C GLY A 269 -5.11 -18.13 -16.49
N LEU A 270 -5.36 -17.97 -15.18
CA LEU A 270 -4.54 -17.11 -14.30
C LEU A 270 -3.37 -17.88 -13.68
N GLN A 271 -2.55 -18.50 -14.53
CA GLN A 271 -1.50 -19.43 -14.11
C GLN A 271 -0.22 -18.77 -13.58
N GLY A 272 -0.04 -17.48 -13.79
CA GLY A 272 1.19 -16.79 -13.41
C GLY A 272 0.97 -15.32 -13.03
N LEU A 273 2.01 -14.70 -12.48
CA LEU A 273 1.95 -13.32 -12.00
C LEU A 273 1.49 -12.35 -13.09
N ASN A 274 1.94 -12.57 -14.33
CA ASN A 274 1.63 -11.66 -15.44
C ASN A 274 0.18 -11.77 -15.90
N SER A 275 -0.42 -12.97 -15.88
CA SER A 275 -1.82 -13.14 -16.27
C SER A 275 -2.78 -12.43 -15.31
N VAL A 276 -2.45 -12.41 -14.01
CA VAL A 276 -3.21 -11.62 -13.02
C VAL A 276 -3.10 -10.12 -13.28
N ILE A 277 -1.92 -9.64 -13.68
CA ILE A 277 -1.75 -8.22 -14.02
C ILE A 277 -2.49 -7.87 -15.31
N GLU A 278 -2.54 -8.79 -16.28
CA GLU A 278 -3.33 -8.59 -17.51
C GLU A 278 -4.82 -8.50 -17.18
N LEU A 279 -5.33 -9.37 -16.31
CA LEU A 279 -6.70 -9.25 -15.80
C LEU A 279 -6.97 -7.86 -15.19
N MET A 280 -6.01 -7.29 -14.42
CA MET A 280 -6.18 -5.94 -13.87
C MET A 280 -6.28 -4.87 -14.95
N ARG A 281 -5.56 -5.02 -16.07
CA ARG A 281 -5.64 -4.13 -17.22
C ARG A 281 -6.99 -4.26 -17.92
N ASP A 282 -7.48 -5.48 -18.12
CA ASP A 282 -8.80 -5.77 -18.71
C ASP A 282 -9.94 -5.19 -17.88
N LEU A 283 -9.77 -5.16 -16.56
CA LEU A 283 -10.68 -4.48 -15.64
C LEU A 283 -10.55 -2.94 -15.65
N GLY A 284 -9.75 -2.38 -16.54
CA GLY A 284 -9.57 -0.93 -16.71
C GLY A 284 -8.77 -0.26 -15.60
N ARG A 285 -8.03 -1.02 -14.79
CA ARG A 285 -7.23 -0.45 -13.71
C ARG A 285 -5.98 0.25 -14.24
N PRO A 286 -5.71 1.47 -13.80
CA PRO A 286 -4.50 2.18 -14.21
C PRO A 286 -3.25 1.37 -13.92
N ARG A 287 -2.35 1.28 -14.87
CA ARG A 287 -1.05 0.60 -14.76
C ARG A 287 -1.13 -0.91 -14.44
N GLY A 288 -2.30 -1.55 -14.55
CA GLY A 288 -2.51 -2.92 -14.11
C GLY A 288 -2.41 -3.09 -12.59
N ASP A 289 -2.81 -2.09 -11.83
CA ASP A 289 -2.69 -2.05 -10.37
C ASP A 289 -3.57 -3.10 -9.70
N LEU A 290 -2.96 -4.10 -9.08
CA LEU A 290 -3.62 -5.07 -8.21
C LEU A 290 -3.55 -4.53 -6.77
N TRP A 291 -4.68 -4.01 -6.29
CA TRP A 291 -4.81 -3.46 -4.94
C TRP A 291 -4.99 -4.54 -3.87
N GLU A 292 -5.48 -5.70 -4.30
CA GLU A 292 -5.76 -6.87 -3.49
C GLU A 292 -4.53 -7.78 -3.37
N VAL A 293 -4.62 -8.75 -2.48
CA VAL A 293 -3.84 -9.98 -2.53
C VAL A 293 -4.59 -10.97 -3.41
N ALA A 294 -4.00 -11.50 -4.47
CA ALA A 294 -4.62 -12.53 -5.30
C ALA A 294 -4.19 -13.91 -4.82
N VAL A 295 -5.14 -14.68 -4.27
CA VAL A 295 -4.92 -16.02 -3.73
C VAL A 295 -5.41 -17.05 -4.74
N TRP A 296 -4.56 -18.00 -5.13
CA TRP A 296 -4.94 -19.13 -5.96
C TRP A 296 -5.75 -20.14 -5.15
N GLU A 297 -7.06 -20.14 -5.36
CA GLU A 297 -8.03 -20.99 -4.66
C GLU A 297 -7.83 -22.48 -5.01
N ASP A 298 -7.61 -22.77 -6.29
CA ASP A 298 -7.46 -24.16 -6.80
C ASP A 298 -6.09 -24.80 -6.50
N ILE A 299 -5.16 -24.06 -5.89
CA ILE A 299 -3.91 -24.58 -5.36
C ILE A 299 -3.94 -24.71 -3.83
N ALA A 300 -4.87 -24.02 -3.18
CA ALA A 300 -5.02 -24.07 -1.72
C ALA A 300 -5.42 -25.45 -1.23
N SER A 301 -4.83 -25.92 -0.14
CA SER A 301 -5.14 -27.23 0.42
C SER A 301 -4.87 -27.28 1.93
N VAL A 302 -5.59 -28.17 2.61
CA VAL A 302 -5.30 -28.57 3.99
C VAL A 302 -4.83 -30.03 3.96
N VAL A 303 -3.65 -30.27 4.52
CA VAL A 303 -3.09 -31.62 4.66
C VAL A 303 -2.83 -31.84 6.14
N GLU A 304 -3.55 -32.82 6.73
CA GLU A 304 -3.61 -33.00 8.19
C GLU A 304 -4.14 -31.75 8.90
N ASP A 305 -3.30 -31.05 9.66
CA ASP A 305 -3.61 -29.78 10.34
C ASP A 305 -2.86 -28.58 9.76
N GLU A 306 -2.20 -28.73 8.63
CA GLU A 306 -1.41 -27.68 7.98
C GLU A 306 -2.09 -27.20 6.71
N LEU A 307 -2.33 -25.88 6.65
CA LEU A 307 -2.88 -25.17 5.50
C LEU A 307 -1.73 -24.71 4.58
N TYR A 308 -1.89 -24.98 3.29
CA TYR A 308 -0.98 -24.53 2.22
C TYR A 308 -1.70 -23.52 1.33
N LEU A 309 -1.12 -22.33 1.18
CA LEU A 309 -1.63 -21.25 0.34
C LEU A 309 -0.55 -20.65 -0.54
N THR A 310 -0.95 -20.24 -1.74
CA THR A 310 -0.09 -19.45 -2.63
C THR A 310 -0.83 -18.20 -3.05
N TYR A 311 -0.15 -17.04 -2.99
CA TYR A 311 -0.75 -15.79 -3.41
C TYR A 311 0.26 -14.79 -4.00
N GLN A 312 -0.28 -13.88 -4.80
CA GLN A 312 0.45 -12.79 -5.44
C GLN A 312 0.27 -11.48 -4.67
N VAL A 313 1.36 -10.72 -4.59
CA VAL A 313 1.42 -9.36 -4.04
C VAL A 313 2.00 -8.42 -5.08
N HIS A 314 1.25 -7.37 -5.45
CA HIS A 314 1.75 -6.35 -6.38
C HIS A 314 2.62 -5.33 -5.65
N ASN A 315 3.90 -5.27 -6.01
CA ASN A 315 4.90 -4.45 -5.32
C ASN A 315 4.65 -2.93 -5.38
N GLU A 316 3.93 -2.46 -6.40
CA GLU A 316 3.74 -1.03 -6.64
C GLU A 316 2.39 -0.48 -6.15
N SER A 317 1.38 -1.34 -5.93
CA SER A 317 0.01 -0.88 -5.72
C SER A 317 -0.66 -1.31 -4.42
N ILE A 318 -0.32 -2.48 -3.88
CA ILE A 318 -1.02 -3.05 -2.70
C ILE A 318 -1.06 -2.11 -1.47
N VAL A 319 -0.05 -1.26 -1.31
CA VAL A 319 0.06 -0.31 -0.18
C VAL A 319 -0.76 0.96 -0.37
N VAL A 320 -1.25 1.24 -1.58
CA VAL A 320 -1.93 2.50 -1.89
C VAL A 320 -3.25 2.65 -1.12
N PRO A 321 -4.16 1.66 -1.11
CA PRO A 321 -5.37 1.76 -0.30
C PRO A 321 -5.08 1.86 1.21
N GLU A 322 -3.99 1.26 1.69
CA GLU A 322 -3.55 1.42 3.08
C GLU A 322 -3.16 2.86 3.42
N ASN A 323 -2.51 3.57 2.49
CA ASN A 323 -2.19 4.99 2.66
C ASN A 323 -3.46 5.84 2.80
N ILE A 324 -4.48 5.59 2.00
CA ILE A 324 -5.75 6.30 2.07
C ILE A 324 -6.45 6.07 3.41
N ASP A 325 -6.49 4.82 3.87
CA ASP A 325 -7.07 4.49 5.17
C ASP A 325 -6.25 5.06 6.34
N ALA A 326 -4.92 5.08 6.23
CA ALA A 326 -4.05 5.70 7.22
C ALA A 326 -4.29 7.21 7.33
N ILE A 327 -4.50 7.91 6.21
CA ILE A 327 -4.87 9.34 6.19
C ILE A 327 -6.18 9.55 6.93
N ARG A 328 -7.23 8.73 6.66
CA ARG A 328 -8.52 8.83 7.36
C ARG A 328 -8.39 8.59 8.85
N ALA A 329 -7.64 7.59 9.27
CA ALA A 329 -7.39 7.30 10.67
C ALA A 329 -6.63 8.45 11.36
N ALA A 330 -5.52 8.90 10.77
CA ALA A 330 -4.72 10.00 11.29
C ALA A 330 -5.54 11.28 11.47
N ALA A 331 -6.31 11.65 10.47
CA ALA A 331 -7.16 12.85 10.45
C ALA A 331 -8.49 12.68 11.20
N ARG A 332 -8.81 11.48 11.71
CA ARG A 332 -10.10 11.16 12.38
C ARG A 332 -11.32 11.38 11.50
N LEU A 333 -11.18 11.23 10.18
CA LEU A 333 -12.31 11.35 9.23
C LEU A 333 -13.29 10.17 9.35
N GLU A 334 -12.75 9.00 9.70
CA GLU A 334 -13.55 7.80 9.97
C GLU A 334 -12.97 7.08 11.19
N ARG A 335 -13.82 6.61 12.09
CA ARG A 335 -13.41 5.88 13.29
C ARG A 335 -13.59 4.37 13.16
N ASN A 336 -14.34 3.93 12.17
CA ASN A 336 -14.58 2.52 11.89
C ASN A 336 -13.72 2.07 10.71
N GLY A 337 -12.80 1.14 10.95
CA GLY A 337 -11.86 0.64 9.94
C GLY A 337 -12.56 0.05 8.72
N MET A 338 -13.62 -0.74 8.92
CA MET A 338 -14.36 -1.34 7.81
C MET A 338 -15.11 -0.31 6.95
N ARG A 339 -15.59 0.80 7.55
CA ARG A 339 -16.17 1.90 6.78
C ARG A 339 -15.11 2.63 5.97
N SER A 340 -13.93 2.87 6.55
CA SER A 340 -12.80 3.47 5.83
C SER A 340 -12.39 2.62 4.62
N ILE A 341 -12.18 1.32 4.84
CA ILE A 341 -11.85 0.35 3.79
C ILE A 341 -12.89 0.39 2.67
N ARG A 342 -14.18 0.39 3.00
CA ARG A 342 -15.26 0.43 2.01
C ARG A 342 -15.22 1.71 1.17
N LYS A 343 -15.10 2.89 1.79
CA LYS A 343 -14.96 4.17 1.08
C LYS A 343 -13.75 4.18 0.14
N THR A 344 -12.62 3.66 0.60
CA THR A 344 -11.41 3.54 -0.21
C THR A 344 -11.62 2.61 -1.38
N ASN A 345 -12.24 1.44 -1.15
CA ASN A 345 -12.49 0.45 -2.19
C ASN A 345 -13.43 0.99 -3.27
N GLU A 346 -14.53 1.63 -2.89
CA GLU A 346 -15.48 2.27 -3.80
C GLU A 346 -14.78 3.31 -4.69
N ALA A 347 -13.98 4.20 -4.10
CA ALA A 347 -13.28 5.25 -4.85
C ALA A 347 -12.20 4.72 -5.78
N LEU A 348 -11.56 3.59 -5.46
CA LEU A 348 -10.50 2.98 -6.28
C LEU A 348 -11.03 1.92 -7.25
N GLY A 349 -12.32 1.59 -7.22
CA GLY A 349 -12.87 0.50 -8.02
C GLY A 349 -12.38 -0.89 -7.58
N ILE A 350 -12.12 -1.07 -6.30
CA ILE A 350 -11.78 -2.38 -5.73
C ILE A 350 -13.09 -3.15 -5.53
N VAL A 351 -13.19 -4.32 -6.12
CA VAL A 351 -14.44 -5.09 -6.22
C VAL A 351 -14.88 -5.69 -4.89
N LYS A 352 -13.98 -5.74 -3.91
CA LYS A 352 -14.27 -6.28 -2.56
C LYS A 352 -13.64 -5.45 -1.45
#